data_beabe50bc8abb629a3f6eeeef42ab0ed
#
_entry.id   beabe50bc8abb629a3f6eeeef42ab0ed
#
_cell.length_a   1.000
_cell.length_b   1.000
_cell.length_c   1.000
_cell.angle_alpha   90.00
_cell.angle_beta   90.00
_cell.angle_gamma   90.00
#
_symmetry.space_group_name_H-M   'P 1'
#
loop_
_entity.id
_entity.type
_entity.pdbx_description
1 polymer ?
#
loop_
_entity_poly.entity_id
_entity_poly.type
_entity_poly.pdbx_seq_one_letter_code
_entity_poly.pdbx_strand_id
1 'polypeptide(L)'
;MRSTPLSDSQAGQMLLATGVVLLMSLLSMAIFGVKVAGLTLPHEPASDDVIDTTEQVLESIQPLTQARMNLWMDGGLEPLEAAELGFDTVHDDLLHHGELRGVEIKLTNLVLNQTDADTILVNAELGVSDGEAMLSYDVSFTLEVQSS
;
A
#
# COMPACT_ATOMS: atom_id res chain seq x y z
N MET A 1 -71.57 -0.79 -31.94
CA MET A 1 -70.50 -1.32 -31.10
C MET A 1 -69.82 -0.15 -30.41
N ARG A 2 -70.04 -0.01 -29.12
CA ARG A 2 -69.31 1.00 -28.32
C ARG A 2 -68.00 0.41 -27.85
N SER A 3 -66.95 0.80 -28.48
CA SER A 3 -65.59 0.57 -27.92
C SER A 3 -65.52 1.40 -26.65
N THR A 4 -65.39 0.72 -25.54
CA THR A 4 -65.29 1.32 -24.21
C THR A 4 -63.93 2.03 -24.08
N PRO A 5 -63.88 3.30 -23.65
CA PRO A 5 -62.64 4.06 -23.46
C PRO A 5 -61.75 3.50 -22.36
N LEU A 6 -62.20 2.47 -21.66
CA LEU A 6 -61.41 1.76 -20.61
C LEU A 6 -60.31 0.89 -21.15
N SER A 7 -60.36 0.43 -22.43
CA SER A 7 -59.32 -0.42 -23.02
C SER A 7 -58.06 0.35 -23.36
N ASP A 8 -58.15 1.61 -23.78
CA ASP A 8 -57.01 2.43 -24.14
C ASP A 8 -56.23 2.89 -22.91
N SER A 9 -56.93 3.17 -21.79
CA SER A 9 -56.22 3.54 -20.54
C SER A 9 -55.55 2.35 -19.88
N GLN A 10 -56.10 1.14 -19.98
CA GLN A 10 -55.47 -0.09 -19.52
C GLN A 10 -54.23 -0.48 -20.38
N ALA A 11 -54.33 -0.31 -21.69
CA ALA A 11 -53.24 -0.53 -22.61
C ALA A 11 -52.06 0.45 -22.32
N GLY A 12 -52.37 1.72 -22.08
CA GLY A 12 -51.41 2.74 -21.69
C GLY A 12 -50.73 2.44 -20.35
N GLN A 13 -51.49 2.00 -19.34
CA GLN A 13 -50.96 1.61 -18.05
C GLN A 13 -50.08 0.37 -18.13
N MET A 14 -50.45 -0.64 -18.92
CA MET A 14 -49.60 -1.82 -19.16
C MET A 14 -48.30 -1.47 -19.90
N LEU A 15 -48.39 -0.57 -20.89
CA LEU A 15 -47.18 -0.12 -21.62
C LEU A 15 -46.21 0.65 -20.71
N LEU A 16 -46.78 1.49 -19.84
CA LEU A 16 -45.99 2.25 -18.86
C LEU A 16 -45.34 1.32 -17.82
N ALA A 17 -46.10 0.35 -17.30
CA ALA A 17 -45.57 -0.64 -16.35
C ALA A 17 -44.48 -1.50 -16.99
N THR A 18 -44.68 -1.94 -18.24
CA THR A 18 -43.67 -2.71 -19.00
C THR A 18 -42.42 -1.86 -19.27
N GLY A 19 -42.57 -0.60 -19.61
CA GLY A 19 -41.47 0.35 -19.80
C GLY A 19 -40.63 0.55 -18.54
N VAL A 20 -41.29 0.70 -17.39
CA VAL A 20 -40.58 0.84 -16.09
C VAL A 20 -39.83 -0.43 -15.72
N VAL A 21 -40.44 -1.60 -15.91
CA VAL A 21 -39.78 -2.89 -15.65
C VAL A 21 -38.56 -3.08 -16.55
N LEU A 22 -38.67 -2.76 -17.83
CA LEU A 22 -37.55 -2.81 -18.77
C LEU A 22 -36.44 -1.83 -18.40
N LEU A 23 -36.81 -0.60 -17.99
CA LEU A 23 -35.84 0.40 -17.57
C LEU A 23 -35.09 -0.05 -16.30
N MET A 24 -35.78 -0.59 -15.32
CA MET A 24 -35.20 -1.14 -14.09
C MET A 24 -34.29 -2.32 -14.39
N SER A 25 -34.67 -3.19 -15.32
CA SER A 25 -33.89 -4.34 -15.74
C SER A 25 -32.58 -3.92 -16.45
N LEU A 26 -32.66 -2.96 -17.38
CA LEU A 26 -31.53 -2.39 -18.06
C LEU A 26 -30.58 -1.64 -17.09
N LEU A 27 -31.14 -0.90 -16.14
CA LEU A 27 -30.36 -0.20 -15.13
C LEU A 27 -29.60 -1.19 -14.22
N SER A 28 -30.25 -2.28 -13.81
CA SER A 28 -29.61 -3.35 -13.05
C SER A 28 -28.48 -4.03 -13.82
N MET A 29 -28.70 -4.30 -15.13
CA MET A 29 -27.65 -4.84 -15.99
C MET A 29 -26.49 -3.86 -16.17
N ALA A 30 -26.76 -2.57 -16.31
CA ALA A 30 -25.71 -1.56 -16.43
C ALA A 30 -24.86 -1.46 -15.17
N ILE A 31 -25.48 -1.46 -13.98
CA ILE A 31 -24.76 -1.44 -12.70
C ILE A 31 -23.94 -2.73 -12.51
N PHE A 32 -24.50 -3.87 -12.86
CA PHE A 32 -23.79 -5.15 -12.78
C PHE A 32 -22.63 -5.20 -13.78
N GLY A 33 -22.85 -4.73 -15.00
CA GLY A 33 -21.81 -4.64 -16.04
C GLY A 33 -20.64 -3.77 -15.64
N VAL A 34 -20.89 -2.62 -14.99
CA VAL A 34 -19.82 -1.74 -14.45
C VAL A 34 -19.05 -2.44 -13.32
N LYS A 35 -19.74 -3.15 -12.42
CA LYS A 35 -19.07 -3.91 -11.36
C LYS A 35 -18.22 -5.06 -11.91
N VAL A 36 -18.75 -5.79 -12.89
CA VAL A 36 -18.01 -6.92 -13.53
C VAL A 36 -16.84 -6.39 -14.36
N ALA A 37 -17.01 -5.27 -15.06
CA ALA A 37 -15.89 -4.62 -15.78
C ALA A 37 -14.79 -4.15 -14.82
N GLY A 38 -15.15 -3.66 -13.62
CA GLY A 38 -14.19 -3.33 -12.56
C GLY A 38 -13.48 -4.56 -11.98
N LEU A 39 -14.12 -5.74 -12.03
CA LEU A 39 -13.51 -7.01 -11.58
C LEU A 39 -12.68 -7.71 -12.67
N THR A 40 -12.87 -7.35 -13.93
CA THR A 40 -12.15 -7.93 -15.09
C THR A 40 -11.07 -6.99 -15.63
N LEU A 41 -10.85 -5.85 -15.02
CA LEU A 41 -9.61 -5.12 -15.27
C LEU A 41 -8.47 -6.10 -14.95
N PRO A 42 -7.53 -6.33 -15.90
CA PRO A 42 -6.35 -7.11 -15.58
C PRO A 42 -5.80 -6.55 -14.29
N HIS A 43 -5.50 -7.43 -13.34
CA HIS A 43 -4.75 -7.11 -12.14
C HIS A 43 -3.72 -6.06 -12.55
N GLU A 44 -3.91 -4.83 -12.15
CA GLU A 44 -2.83 -3.88 -12.29
C GLU A 44 -1.65 -4.51 -11.57
N PRO A 45 -0.52 -4.74 -12.27
CA PRO A 45 0.65 -5.27 -11.60
C PRO A 45 0.94 -4.31 -10.45
N ALA A 46 1.10 -4.88 -9.26
CA ALA A 46 1.32 -4.23 -7.97
C ALA A 46 1.38 -2.72 -8.12
N SER A 47 0.41 -1.98 -7.62
CA SER A 47 0.19 -0.58 -8.02
C SER A 47 1.54 0.11 -8.16
N ASP A 48 1.75 0.90 -9.19
CA ASP A 48 3.04 1.56 -9.42
C ASP A 48 3.54 2.24 -8.13
N ASP A 49 2.61 2.68 -7.27
CA ASP A 49 2.88 3.26 -5.95
C ASP A 49 3.61 2.31 -4.98
N VAL A 50 3.30 1.01 -4.96
CA VAL A 50 4.00 0.03 -4.10
C VAL A 50 5.41 -0.20 -4.60
N ILE A 51 5.61 -0.29 -5.91
CA ILE A 51 6.93 -0.49 -6.52
C ILE A 51 7.79 0.75 -6.29
N ASP A 52 7.27 1.93 -6.63
CA ASP A 52 7.98 3.20 -6.47
C ASP A 52 8.33 3.48 -5.00
N THR A 53 7.40 3.17 -4.08
CA THR A 53 7.64 3.31 -2.64
C THR A 53 8.72 2.34 -2.18
N THR A 54 8.70 1.09 -2.65
CA THR A 54 9.72 0.10 -2.30
C THR A 54 11.11 0.54 -2.76
N GLU A 55 11.26 1.02 -3.99
CA GLU A 55 12.54 1.54 -4.50
C GLU A 55 13.02 2.73 -3.68
N GLN A 56 12.16 3.70 -3.36
CA GLN A 56 12.51 4.86 -2.53
C GLN A 56 12.95 4.46 -1.13
N VAL A 57 12.30 3.46 -0.51
CA VAL A 57 12.70 2.94 0.80
C VAL A 57 14.06 2.27 0.72
N LEU A 58 14.29 1.41 -0.28
CA LEU A 58 15.57 0.71 -0.46
C LEU A 58 16.74 1.67 -0.67
N GLU A 59 16.53 2.76 -1.39
CA GLU A 59 17.55 3.79 -1.60
C GLU A 59 17.83 4.63 -0.34
N SER A 60 16.82 4.86 0.48
CA SER A 60 16.89 5.78 1.63
C SER A 60 17.22 5.11 2.96
N ILE A 61 16.91 3.82 3.15
CA ILE A 61 17.01 3.14 4.45
C ILE A 61 18.42 3.16 5.03
N GLN A 62 19.45 2.87 4.22
CA GLN A 62 20.83 2.86 4.68
C GLN A 62 21.32 4.25 5.12
N PRO A 63 21.24 5.31 4.28
CA PRO A 63 21.72 6.63 4.67
C PRO A 63 20.94 7.22 5.84
N LEU A 64 19.63 6.97 5.94
CA LEU A 64 18.82 7.43 7.07
C LEU A 64 19.22 6.71 8.36
N THR A 65 19.37 5.40 8.34
CA THR A 65 19.80 4.62 9.51
C THR A 65 21.20 5.02 9.96
N GLN A 66 22.12 5.24 9.02
CA GLN A 66 23.45 5.73 9.32
C GLN A 66 23.42 7.11 10.01
N ALA A 67 22.63 8.04 9.49
CA ALA A 67 22.50 9.38 10.08
C ALA A 67 21.90 9.33 11.49
N ARG A 68 20.89 8.49 11.70
CA ARG A 68 20.28 8.31 13.03
C ARG A 68 21.21 7.62 14.01
N MET A 69 21.92 6.57 13.58
CA MET A 69 22.95 5.92 14.38
C MET A 69 24.02 6.91 14.85
N ASN A 70 24.55 7.74 13.94
CA ASN A 70 25.56 8.73 14.27
C ASN A 70 25.05 9.71 15.35
N LEU A 71 23.81 10.17 15.26
CA LEU A 71 23.21 11.05 16.30
C LEU A 71 23.15 10.37 17.67
N TRP A 72 22.82 9.08 17.72
CA TRP A 72 22.77 8.34 18.97
C TRP A 72 24.17 8.08 19.54
N MET A 73 25.16 7.81 18.67
CA MET A 73 26.57 7.67 19.08
C MET A 73 27.13 8.99 19.63
N ASP A 74 26.81 10.12 19.01
CA ASP A 74 27.17 11.46 19.52
C ASP A 74 26.53 11.74 20.90
N GLY A 75 25.41 11.11 21.18
CA GLY A 75 24.75 11.11 22.49
C GLY A 75 25.40 10.18 23.51
N GLY A 76 26.40 9.40 23.12
CA GLY A 76 27.17 8.51 24.01
C GLY A 76 26.67 7.06 24.06
N LEU A 77 25.86 6.62 23.13
CA LEU A 77 25.43 5.22 23.02
C LEU A 77 26.52 4.36 22.35
N GLU A 78 26.56 3.08 22.74
CA GLU A 78 27.40 2.10 22.08
C GLU A 78 26.94 1.85 20.62
N PRO A 79 27.84 1.53 19.68
CA PRO A 79 27.52 1.45 18.27
C PRO A 79 26.37 0.52 17.91
N LEU A 80 26.29 -0.65 18.55
CA LEU A 80 25.24 -1.63 18.27
C LEU A 80 23.88 -1.15 18.75
N GLU A 81 23.82 -0.56 19.95
CA GLU A 81 22.62 0.04 20.52
C GLU A 81 22.17 1.26 19.72
N ALA A 82 23.10 2.09 19.29
CA ALA A 82 22.84 3.24 18.43
C ALA A 82 22.29 2.83 17.06
N ALA A 83 22.80 1.72 16.50
CA ALA A 83 22.30 1.17 15.24
C ALA A 83 20.87 0.63 15.38
N GLU A 84 20.56 -0.08 16.47
CA GLU A 84 19.22 -0.59 16.75
C GLU A 84 18.20 0.55 16.90
N LEU A 85 18.48 1.53 17.74
CA LEU A 85 17.62 2.70 17.93
C LEU A 85 17.51 3.56 16.66
N GLY A 86 18.58 3.67 15.90
CA GLY A 86 18.59 4.34 14.60
C GLY A 86 17.66 3.67 13.60
N PHE A 87 17.69 2.36 13.52
CA PHE A 87 16.82 1.57 12.66
C PHE A 87 15.34 1.66 13.09
N ASP A 88 15.05 1.53 14.38
CA ASP A 88 13.69 1.66 14.92
C ASP A 88 13.09 3.04 14.62
N THR A 89 13.88 4.10 14.79
CA THR A 89 13.44 5.46 14.46
C THR A 89 13.13 5.62 12.98
N VAL A 90 13.96 5.04 12.11
CA VAL A 90 13.72 5.05 10.65
C VAL A 90 12.47 4.23 10.30
N HIS A 91 12.26 3.09 10.96
CA HIS A 91 11.05 2.29 10.78
C HIS A 91 9.79 3.09 11.10
N ASP A 92 9.75 3.77 12.25
CA ASP A 92 8.61 4.60 12.66
C ASP A 92 8.37 5.76 11.68
N ASP A 93 9.42 6.43 11.24
CA ASP A 93 9.35 7.50 10.25
C ASP A 93 8.79 6.99 8.90
N LEU A 94 9.26 5.84 8.42
CA LEU A 94 8.81 5.22 7.18
C LEU A 94 7.35 4.75 7.26
N LEU A 95 6.96 4.14 8.39
CA LEU A 95 5.59 3.72 8.64
C LEU A 95 4.65 4.92 8.58
N HIS A 96 4.98 6.01 9.29
CA HIS A 96 4.19 7.23 9.30
C HIS A 96 4.08 7.88 7.90
N HIS A 97 5.17 7.96 7.17
CA HIS A 97 5.17 8.49 5.80
C HIS A 97 4.38 7.61 4.82
N GLY A 98 4.43 6.29 5.01
CA GLY A 98 3.63 5.34 4.24
C GLY A 98 2.13 5.54 4.48
N GLU A 99 1.71 5.64 5.74
CA GLU A 99 0.32 5.88 6.11
C GLU A 99 -0.26 7.14 5.46
N LEU A 100 0.51 8.22 5.38
CA LEU A 100 0.10 9.47 4.71
C LEU A 100 -0.13 9.30 3.20
N ARG A 101 0.48 8.30 2.59
CA ARG A 101 0.33 7.95 1.16
C ARG A 101 -0.65 6.81 0.91
N GLY A 102 -1.22 6.21 1.96
CA GLY A 102 -2.09 5.05 1.87
C GLY A 102 -1.32 3.73 1.63
N VAL A 103 -0.02 3.73 1.92
CA VAL A 103 0.87 2.56 1.79
C VAL A 103 1.38 2.17 3.19
N GLU A 104 1.25 0.92 3.55
CA GLU A 104 1.82 0.38 4.79
C GLU A 104 3.25 -0.10 4.53
N ILE A 105 4.21 0.42 5.30
CA ILE A 105 5.62 0.04 5.23
C ILE A 105 5.99 -0.62 6.56
N LYS A 106 6.49 -1.85 6.53
CA LYS A 106 6.95 -2.59 7.71
C LYS A 106 8.37 -3.08 7.51
N LEU A 107 9.19 -2.90 8.53
CA LEU A 107 10.50 -3.50 8.66
C LEU A 107 10.46 -4.52 9.80
N THR A 108 10.74 -5.78 9.50
CA THR A 108 10.66 -6.89 10.44
C THR A 108 11.95 -7.71 10.40
N ASN A 109 12.09 -8.65 11.32
CA ASN A 109 13.20 -9.60 11.36
C ASN A 109 14.58 -8.94 11.38
N LEU A 110 14.73 -7.81 12.11
CA LEU A 110 15.99 -7.10 12.26
C LEU A 110 17.05 -7.99 12.90
N VAL A 111 18.16 -8.15 12.23
CA VAL A 111 19.36 -8.83 12.74
C VAL A 111 20.57 -7.91 12.52
N LEU A 112 21.21 -7.53 13.61
CA LEU A 112 22.43 -6.72 13.61
C LEU A 112 23.61 -7.62 13.95
N ASN A 113 24.63 -7.61 13.09
CA ASN A 113 25.87 -8.32 13.30
C ASN A 113 27.05 -7.37 13.18
N GLN A 114 27.79 -7.17 14.26
CA GLN A 114 29.04 -6.45 14.18
C GLN A 114 30.09 -7.34 13.52
N THR A 115 30.45 -7.00 12.29
CA THR A 115 31.42 -7.78 11.49
C THR A 115 32.84 -7.43 11.84
N ASP A 116 33.09 -6.14 12.09
CA ASP A 116 34.40 -5.57 12.47
C ASP A 116 34.19 -4.47 13.52
N ALA A 117 35.31 -3.92 14.03
CA ALA A 117 35.25 -2.82 14.99
C ALA A 117 34.49 -1.58 14.45
N ASP A 118 34.56 -1.40 13.14
CA ASP A 118 34.04 -0.20 12.45
C ASP A 118 32.84 -0.49 11.53
N THR A 119 32.31 -1.74 11.52
CA THR A 119 31.26 -2.13 10.58
C THR A 119 30.17 -2.98 11.23
N ILE A 120 28.93 -2.58 11.06
CA ILE A 120 27.75 -3.34 11.48
C ILE A 120 26.95 -3.75 10.23
N LEU A 121 26.74 -5.05 10.04
CA LEU A 121 25.86 -5.60 9.01
C LEU A 121 24.42 -5.61 9.53
N VAL A 122 23.52 -5.01 8.78
CA VAL A 122 22.09 -4.97 9.04
C VAL A 122 21.38 -5.87 8.06
N ASN A 123 20.55 -6.79 8.56
CA ASN A 123 19.63 -7.59 7.77
C ASN A 123 18.22 -7.39 8.33
N ALA A 124 17.28 -7.17 7.45
CA ALA A 124 15.86 -7.02 7.78
C ALA A 124 14.98 -7.45 6.61
N GLU A 125 13.70 -7.61 6.86
CA GLU A 125 12.68 -7.85 5.85
C GLU A 125 11.81 -6.60 5.70
N LEU A 126 11.70 -6.07 4.48
CA LEU A 126 10.85 -4.95 4.11
C LEU A 126 9.55 -5.48 3.54
N GLY A 127 8.41 -5.12 4.14
CA GLY A 127 7.08 -5.34 3.59
C GLY A 127 6.45 -4.01 3.19
N VAL A 128 5.92 -3.93 1.99
CA VAL A 128 5.19 -2.75 1.48
C VAL A 128 3.85 -3.21 0.92
N SER A 129 2.75 -2.62 1.38
CA SER A 129 1.42 -2.95 0.90
C SER A 129 0.51 -1.72 0.82
N ASP A 130 -0.43 -1.70 -0.12
CA ASP A 130 -1.44 -0.66 -0.29
C ASP A 130 -2.89 -1.18 -0.06
N GLY A 131 -3.02 -2.40 0.44
CA GLY A 131 -4.31 -3.08 0.64
C GLY A 131 -4.77 -3.91 -0.56
N GLU A 132 -4.21 -3.73 -1.75
CA GLU A 132 -4.49 -4.52 -2.96
C GLU A 132 -3.29 -5.39 -3.33
N ALA A 133 -2.08 -4.89 -3.15
CA ALA A 133 -0.83 -5.56 -3.44
C ALA A 133 0.09 -5.56 -2.22
N MET A 134 0.92 -6.58 -2.10
CA MET A 134 1.95 -6.69 -1.07
C MET A 134 3.26 -7.13 -1.72
N LEU A 135 4.32 -6.42 -1.40
CA LEU A 135 5.68 -6.77 -1.80
C LEU A 135 6.52 -7.03 -0.54
N SER A 136 7.30 -8.10 -0.54
CA SER A 136 8.25 -8.42 0.53
C SER A 136 9.65 -8.54 -0.06
N TYR A 137 10.63 -7.95 0.62
CA TYR A 137 12.00 -7.88 0.14
C TYR A 137 13.00 -8.03 1.29
N ASP A 138 14.01 -8.87 1.10
CA ASP A 138 15.12 -8.99 2.05
C ASP A 138 16.10 -7.82 1.85
N VAL A 139 16.32 -7.04 2.89
CA VAL A 139 17.21 -5.88 2.90
C VAL A 139 18.48 -6.21 3.65
N SER A 140 19.62 -5.96 3.04
CA SER A 140 20.93 -6.13 3.65
C SER A 140 21.84 -4.94 3.32
N PHE A 141 22.35 -4.27 4.33
CA PHE A 141 23.30 -3.16 4.18
C PHE A 141 24.25 -3.05 5.35
N THR A 142 25.29 -2.26 5.20
CA THR A 142 26.29 -2.01 6.24
C THR A 142 26.21 -0.60 6.79
N LEU A 143 26.45 -0.47 8.09
CA LEU A 143 26.62 0.80 8.79
C LEU A 143 28.08 0.94 9.23
N GLU A 144 28.60 2.15 9.11
CA GLU A 144 29.96 2.47 9.53
C GLU A 144 29.97 3.11 10.92
N VAL A 145 30.82 2.57 11.80
CA VAL A 145 31.05 3.13 13.13
C VAL A 145 32.13 4.20 12.99
N GLN A 146 31.72 5.47 13.04
CA GLN A 146 32.66 6.58 13.03
C GLN A 146 33.29 6.71 14.42
N SER A 147 34.55 6.31 14.57
CA SER A 147 35.35 6.63 15.75
C SER A 147 35.71 8.11 15.74
N SER A 148 35.18 8.87 16.71
CA SER A 148 35.56 10.28 16.94
C SER A 148 37.02 10.40 17.43
#